data_9932a772c2f4505a5a88fec655e270a4
#
_entry.id   9932a772c2f4505a5a88fec655e270a4
#
_cell.length_a   1.000
_cell.length_b   1.000
_cell.length_c   1.000
_cell.angle_alpha   90.00
_cell.angle_beta   90.00
_cell.angle_gamma   90.00
#
_symmetry.space_group_name_H-M   'P 1'
#
loop_
_entity.id
_entity.type
_entity.pdbx_description
1 polymer ?
#
loop_
_entity_poly.entity_id
_entity_poly.type
_entity_poly.pdbx_seq_one_letter_code
_entity_poly.pdbx_strand_id
1 'polypeptide(L)'
;MKNSNRIVFIDYVRVIACFLVMLVHASENFYCISADTTMLANESNRFWVAFYDGALGRMSVPLFMVVSAFLLVPVKPNVSMSDFYKHRFKRIIPPLVFFMLIYCFLPLAWGQMTWEQSWQDFRLLPFTFPSMAGHLWFMYPLISLYLIIPVVSPWLERASAKEERLFLIFFMLSTLVPWLTRFVSSNLWGTCF
;
A
#
# COMPACT_ATOMS: atom_id res chain seq x y z
N MET A 1 -10.56 6.99 -33.25
CA MET A 1 -9.60 6.62 -32.18
C MET A 1 -9.26 7.88 -31.40
N LYS A 2 -9.77 8.01 -30.16
CA LYS A 2 -9.52 9.19 -29.32
C LYS A 2 -8.08 9.08 -28.80
N ASN A 3 -7.18 9.91 -29.31
CA ASN A 3 -5.85 10.09 -28.71
C ASN A 3 -6.05 10.59 -27.28
N SER A 4 -6.08 9.65 -26.31
CA SER A 4 -5.86 10.03 -24.93
C SER A 4 -4.39 10.48 -24.88
N ASN A 5 -4.14 11.71 -24.52
CA ASN A 5 -2.80 12.20 -24.27
C ASN A 5 -2.19 11.33 -23.17
N ARG A 6 -1.47 10.27 -23.59
CA ARG A 6 -0.78 9.36 -22.69
C ARG A 6 0.37 10.13 -22.05
N ILE A 7 0.32 10.29 -20.75
CA ILE A 7 1.38 10.97 -20.00
C ILE A 7 2.49 9.94 -19.75
N VAL A 8 3.44 9.89 -20.66
CA VAL A 8 4.55 8.92 -20.66
C VAL A 8 5.32 8.90 -19.34
N PHE A 9 5.52 10.08 -18.73
CA PHE A 9 6.16 10.20 -17.42
C PHE A 9 5.48 9.36 -16.33
N ILE A 10 4.15 9.32 -16.31
CA ILE A 10 3.38 8.52 -15.34
C ILE A 10 3.64 7.02 -15.51
N ASP A 11 3.80 6.56 -16.76
CA ASP A 11 4.11 5.15 -17.02
C ASP A 11 5.51 4.79 -16.48
N TYR A 12 6.49 5.67 -16.62
CA TYR A 12 7.81 5.47 -16.00
C TYR A 12 7.75 5.42 -14.48
N VAL A 13 7.01 6.33 -13.85
CA VAL A 13 6.84 6.31 -12.38
C VAL A 13 6.21 5.00 -11.92
N ARG A 14 5.24 4.45 -12.65
CA ARG A 14 4.64 3.14 -12.35
C ARG A 14 5.65 2.00 -12.45
N VAL A 15 6.46 1.99 -13.51
CA VAL A 15 7.49 0.95 -13.69
C VAL A 15 8.51 1.02 -12.55
N ILE A 16 8.96 2.22 -12.19
CA ILE A 16 9.88 2.42 -11.07
C ILE A 16 9.22 1.94 -9.76
N ALA A 17 7.98 2.32 -9.50
CA ALA A 17 7.26 1.89 -8.31
C ALA A 17 7.11 0.36 -8.26
N CYS A 18 6.78 -0.31 -9.38
CA CYS A 18 6.76 -1.77 -9.46
C CYS A 18 8.12 -2.38 -9.13
N PHE A 19 9.18 -1.84 -9.70
CA PHE A 19 10.54 -2.32 -9.43
C PHE A 19 10.91 -2.18 -7.95
N LEU A 20 10.59 -1.05 -7.34
CA LEU A 20 10.83 -0.82 -5.91
C LEU A 20 10.03 -1.77 -5.02
N VAL A 21 8.77 -2.09 -5.37
CA VAL A 21 7.98 -3.11 -4.66
C VAL A 21 8.66 -4.48 -4.72
N MET A 22 9.11 -4.89 -5.91
CA MET A 22 9.82 -6.17 -6.05
C MET A 22 11.12 -6.18 -5.24
N LEU A 23 11.85 -5.07 -5.21
CA LEU A 23 13.07 -4.93 -4.44
C LEU A 23 12.82 -5.08 -2.93
N VAL A 24 11.76 -4.45 -2.40
CA VAL A 24 11.36 -4.60 -0.99
C VAL A 24 11.09 -6.06 -0.67
N HIS A 25 10.22 -6.72 -1.45
CA HIS A 25 9.87 -8.11 -1.17
C HIS A 25 11.04 -9.09 -1.35
N ALA A 26 11.97 -8.78 -2.24
CA ALA A 26 13.20 -9.57 -2.37
C ALA A 26 14.14 -9.39 -1.15
N SER A 27 14.12 -8.23 -0.51
CA SER A 27 14.96 -7.92 0.66
C SER A 27 14.31 -8.28 1.99
N GLU A 28 12.99 -8.46 2.07
CA GLU A 28 12.27 -8.81 3.31
C GLU A 28 12.84 -10.05 4.00
N ASN A 29 13.24 -11.07 3.23
CA ASN A 29 13.84 -12.29 3.76
C ASN A 29 15.17 -12.07 4.52
N PHE A 30 15.82 -10.94 4.30
CA PHE A 30 17.09 -10.63 4.94
C PHE A 30 16.92 -9.90 6.27
N TYR A 31 15.79 -9.28 6.55
CA TYR A 31 15.61 -8.51 7.78
C TYR A 31 14.29 -8.73 8.52
N CYS A 32 13.28 -9.32 7.90
CA CYS A 32 12.03 -9.69 8.56
C CYS A 32 12.08 -11.08 9.21
N ILE A 33 13.09 -11.90 8.91
CA ILE A 33 13.22 -13.22 9.52
C ILE A 33 13.91 -13.08 10.86
N SER A 34 13.22 -13.59 11.87
CA SER A 34 13.61 -13.71 13.26
C SER A 34 15.12 -13.77 13.52
N ALA A 35 15.52 -13.28 14.67
CA ALA A 35 16.80 -13.07 15.32
C ALA A 35 17.99 -14.00 15.02
N ASP A 36 17.84 -15.02 14.20
CA ASP A 36 18.83 -16.07 13.90
C ASP A 36 19.53 -15.91 12.54
N THR A 37 19.34 -14.79 11.85
CA THR A 37 20.00 -14.56 10.57
C THR A 37 21.37 -13.91 10.77
N THR A 38 22.39 -14.73 10.71
CA THR A 38 23.81 -14.35 10.65
C THR A 38 24.14 -13.30 9.58
N MET A 39 23.26 -13.11 8.58
CA MET A 39 23.41 -12.08 7.54
C MET A 39 23.23 -10.65 8.05
N LEU A 40 22.40 -10.40 9.07
CA LEU A 40 22.26 -9.10 9.69
C LEU A 40 23.30 -8.81 10.78
N ALA A 41 24.17 -9.76 11.10
CA ALA A 41 25.25 -9.57 12.06
C ALA A 41 26.30 -8.56 11.57
N ASN A 42 26.43 -8.36 10.25
CA ASN A 42 27.37 -7.40 9.67
C ASN A 42 26.71 -6.01 9.55
N GLU A 43 27.36 -4.99 10.14
CA GLU A 43 26.87 -3.59 10.10
C GLU A 43 26.72 -3.05 8.67
N SER A 44 27.61 -3.43 7.76
CA SER A 44 27.52 -3.03 6.35
C SER A 44 26.23 -3.55 5.71
N ASN A 45 25.88 -4.81 5.96
CA ASN A 45 24.64 -5.40 5.42
C ASN A 45 23.41 -4.72 6.03
N ARG A 46 23.42 -4.41 7.33
CA ARG A 46 22.34 -3.65 7.99
C ARG A 46 22.16 -2.28 7.37
N PHE A 47 23.24 -1.56 7.13
CA PHE A 47 23.20 -0.26 6.50
C PHE A 47 22.58 -0.33 5.10
N TRP A 48 23.02 -1.26 4.27
CA TRP A 48 22.50 -1.41 2.91
C TRP A 48 21.04 -1.83 2.86
N VAL A 49 20.63 -2.77 3.71
CA VAL A 49 19.22 -3.17 3.82
C VAL A 49 18.36 -2.00 4.30
N ALA A 50 18.77 -1.26 5.32
CA ALA A 50 18.07 -0.08 5.80
C ALA A 50 17.97 1.00 4.72
N PHE A 51 19.00 1.18 3.90
CA PHE A 51 19.00 2.15 2.82
C PHE A 51 18.08 1.73 1.67
N TYR A 52 18.21 0.50 1.17
CA TYR A 52 17.41 0.03 0.04
C TYR A 52 15.95 -0.18 0.43
N ASP A 53 15.69 -0.81 1.54
CA ASP A 53 14.34 -1.12 1.97
C ASP A 53 13.70 0.04 2.74
N GLY A 54 14.39 0.59 3.71
CA GLY A 54 13.86 1.66 4.56
C GLY A 54 13.70 3.00 3.85
N ALA A 55 14.62 3.38 2.94
CA ALA A 55 14.57 4.66 2.23
C ALA A 55 13.97 4.54 0.84
N LEU A 56 14.51 3.68 -0.03
CA LEU A 56 14.08 3.61 -1.43
C LEU A 56 12.82 2.75 -1.61
N GLY A 57 12.81 1.57 -1.06
CA GLY A 57 11.72 0.60 -1.26
C GLY A 57 10.40 1.10 -0.70
N ARG A 58 10.42 1.73 0.46
CA ARG A 58 9.20 2.25 1.10
C ARG A 58 8.50 3.38 0.36
N MET A 59 9.17 4.02 -0.59
CA MET A 59 8.54 5.00 -1.48
C MET A 59 7.62 4.35 -2.53
N SER A 60 7.73 3.06 -2.76
CA SER A 60 7.00 2.34 -3.81
C SER A 60 5.48 2.47 -3.67
N VAL A 61 4.96 2.16 -2.49
CA VAL A 61 3.52 2.21 -2.20
C VAL A 61 2.96 3.63 -2.29
N PRO A 62 3.55 4.66 -1.65
CA PRO A 62 3.16 6.05 -1.85
C PRO A 62 3.16 6.48 -3.32
N LEU A 63 4.17 6.10 -4.11
CA LEU A 63 4.21 6.40 -5.54
C LEU A 63 3.02 5.80 -6.30
N PHE A 64 2.66 4.56 -6.05
CA PHE A 64 1.48 3.94 -6.63
C PHE A 64 0.20 4.68 -6.25
N MET A 65 0.07 5.07 -4.98
CA MET A 65 -1.11 5.80 -4.50
C MET A 65 -1.23 7.17 -5.15
N VAL A 66 -0.12 7.93 -5.21
CA VAL A 66 -0.08 9.26 -5.84
C VAL A 66 -0.39 9.17 -7.33
N VAL A 67 0.22 8.23 -8.06
CA VAL A 67 -0.05 8.04 -9.49
C VAL A 67 -1.50 7.63 -9.73
N SER A 68 -2.04 6.75 -8.89
CA SER A 68 -3.43 6.31 -9.00
C SER A 68 -4.39 7.48 -8.75
N ALA A 69 -4.15 8.27 -7.70
CA ALA A 69 -4.92 9.47 -7.41
C ALA A 69 -4.83 10.49 -8.57
N PHE A 70 -3.64 10.81 -9.02
CA PHE A 70 -3.41 11.79 -10.10
C PHE A 70 -4.18 11.44 -11.39
N LEU A 71 -4.25 10.16 -11.76
CA LEU A 71 -4.95 9.73 -12.96
C LEU A 71 -6.47 9.65 -12.82
N LEU A 72 -6.98 9.66 -11.59
CA LEU A 72 -8.38 9.43 -11.30
C LEU A 72 -9.12 10.67 -10.80
N VAL A 73 -8.38 11.66 -10.33
CA VAL A 73 -8.91 12.91 -9.79
C VAL A 73 -8.65 14.06 -10.77
N PRO A 74 -9.65 14.93 -11.04
CA PRO A 74 -11.06 14.75 -10.67
C PRO A 74 -11.76 13.67 -11.51
N VAL A 75 -12.81 13.07 -10.94
CA VAL A 75 -13.66 12.14 -11.70
C VAL A 75 -14.37 12.91 -12.79
N LYS A 76 -14.37 12.39 -14.03
CA LYS A 76 -14.99 13.05 -15.16
C LYS A 76 -16.47 13.35 -14.90
N PRO A 77 -16.99 14.55 -15.22
CA PRO A 77 -18.35 14.97 -14.89
C PRO A 77 -19.46 14.03 -15.39
N ASN A 78 -19.18 13.29 -16.47
CA ASN A 78 -20.15 12.39 -17.10
C ASN A 78 -20.13 10.96 -16.56
N VAL A 79 -19.34 10.70 -15.50
CA VAL A 79 -19.23 9.37 -14.89
C VAL A 79 -19.97 9.37 -13.56
N SER A 80 -21.00 8.54 -13.44
CA SER A 80 -21.69 8.37 -12.16
C SER A 80 -20.78 7.68 -11.14
N MET A 81 -20.99 7.95 -9.85
CA MET A 81 -20.25 7.25 -8.76
C MET A 81 -20.39 5.74 -8.88
N SER A 82 -21.59 5.26 -9.20
CA SER A 82 -21.85 3.82 -9.38
C SER A 82 -21.03 3.22 -10.51
N ASP A 83 -20.94 3.91 -11.64
CA ASP A 83 -20.17 3.43 -12.80
C ASP A 83 -18.67 3.48 -12.52
N PHE A 84 -18.21 4.51 -11.80
CA PHE A 84 -16.84 4.59 -11.35
C PHE A 84 -16.46 3.38 -10.48
N TYR A 85 -17.25 3.08 -9.46
CA TYR A 85 -17.01 1.94 -8.56
C TYR A 85 -17.08 0.60 -9.29
N LYS A 86 -18.13 0.36 -10.08
CA LYS A 86 -18.27 -0.87 -10.87
C LYS A 86 -17.06 -1.10 -11.75
N HIS A 87 -16.59 -0.06 -12.43
CA HIS A 87 -15.47 -0.18 -13.35
C HIS A 87 -14.16 -0.49 -12.65
N ARG A 88 -13.92 0.10 -11.44
CA ARG A 88 -12.71 -0.12 -10.66
C ARG A 88 -12.72 -1.46 -9.94
N PHE A 89 -13.80 -1.76 -9.24
CA PHE A 89 -13.89 -3.00 -8.46
C PHE A 89 -13.95 -4.24 -9.35
N LYS A 90 -14.61 -4.17 -10.51
CA LYS A 90 -14.57 -5.28 -11.46
C LYS A 90 -13.16 -5.67 -11.92
N ARG A 91 -12.21 -4.74 -11.87
CA ARG A 91 -10.81 -5.01 -12.26
C ARG A 91 -9.93 -5.50 -11.11
N ILE A 92 -10.26 -5.13 -9.88
CA ILE A 92 -9.40 -5.37 -8.71
C ILE A 92 -9.90 -6.54 -7.88
N ILE A 93 -11.20 -6.60 -7.61
CA ILE A 93 -11.75 -7.62 -6.71
C ILE A 93 -11.56 -9.05 -7.24
N PRO A 94 -11.83 -9.38 -8.53
CA PRO A 94 -11.67 -10.74 -8.99
C PRO A 94 -10.23 -11.27 -8.86
N PRO A 95 -9.17 -10.58 -9.33
CA PRO A 95 -7.83 -11.06 -9.14
C PRO A 95 -7.42 -11.08 -7.65
N LEU A 96 -7.87 -10.12 -6.83
CA LEU A 96 -7.59 -10.12 -5.39
C LEU A 96 -8.15 -11.39 -4.74
N VAL A 97 -9.43 -11.68 -4.95
CA VAL A 97 -10.09 -12.87 -4.40
C VAL A 97 -9.40 -14.14 -4.90
N PHE A 98 -9.08 -14.20 -6.19
CA PHE A 98 -8.38 -15.34 -6.78
C PHE A 98 -7.03 -15.60 -6.10
N PHE A 99 -6.20 -14.59 -5.93
CA PHE A 99 -4.91 -14.74 -5.25
C PHE A 99 -5.07 -15.04 -3.76
N MET A 100 -6.02 -14.42 -3.07
CA MET A 100 -6.31 -14.75 -1.67
C MET A 100 -6.65 -16.24 -1.51
N LEU A 101 -7.50 -16.80 -2.39
CA LEU A 101 -7.83 -18.22 -2.38
C LEU A 101 -6.61 -19.11 -2.67
N ILE A 102 -5.77 -18.72 -3.63
CA ILE A 102 -4.52 -19.42 -3.90
C ILE A 102 -3.65 -19.47 -2.65
N TYR A 103 -3.43 -18.34 -1.99
CA TYR A 103 -2.60 -18.28 -0.78
C TYR A 103 -3.20 -19.00 0.43
N CYS A 104 -4.52 -19.18 0.48
CA CYS A 104 -5.14 -20.02 1.51
C CYS A 104 -4.88 -21.51 1.31
N PHE A 105 -4.91 -22.00 0.06
CA PHE A 105 -4.96 -23.45 -0.18
C PHE A 105 -3.71 -24.01 -0.86
N LEU A 106 -3.00 -23.22 -1.66
CA LEU A 106 -1.83 -23.70 -2.39
C LEU A 106 -0.67 -24.13 -1.47
N PRO A 107 -0.39 -23.48 -0.31
CA PRO A 107 0.65 -23.92 0.63
C PRO A 107 0.41 -25.31 1.21
N LEU A 108 -0.83 -25.83 1.20
CA LEU A 108 -1.14 -27.22 1.56
C LEU A 108 -0.41 -28.21 0.66
N ALA A 109 -0.29 -27.91 -0.64
CA ALA A 109 0.33 -28.82 -1.62
C ALA A 109 1.82 -29.05 -1.34
N TRP A 110 2.48 -28.09 -0.66
CA TRP A 110 3.90 -28.20 -0.26
C TRP A 110 4.10 -28.49 1.22
N GLY A 111 3.04 -28.76 1.97
CA GLY A 111 3.12 -29.04 3.40
C GLY A 111 3.56 -27.85 4.26
N GLN A 112 3.46 -26.63 3.74
CA GLN A 112 3.80 -25.41 4.46
C GLN A 112 2.71 -24.96 5.44
N MET A 113 1.50 -25.44 5.24
CA MET A 113 0.33 -25.19 6.11
C MET A 113 -0.44 -26.48 6.34
N THR A 114 -1.11 -26.56 7.49
CA THR A 114 -2.08 -27.62 7.78
C THR A 114 -3.45 -27.25 7.20
N TRP A 115 -4.32 -28.26 7.02
CA TRP A 115 -5.71 -28.03 6.60
C TRP A 115 -6.46 -27.08 7.54
N GLU A 116 -6.21 -27.20 8.82
CA GLU A 116 -6.84 -26.37 9.86
C GLU A 116 -6.45 -24.90 9.74
N GLN A 117 -5.15 -24.61 9.52
CA GLN A 117 -4.63 -23.26 9.28
C GLN A 117 -5.20 -22.67 8.00
N SER A 118 -5.23 -23.41 6.90
CA SER A 118 -5.80 -22.98 5.63
C SER A 118 -7.27 -22.61 5.74
N TRP A 119 -8.03 -23.42 6.50
CA TRP A 119 -9.45 -23.18 6.75
C TRP A 119 -9.67 -21.96 7.65
N GLN A 120 -8.80 -21.73 8.61
CA GLN A 120 -8.80 -20.53 9.44
C GLN A 120 -8.55 -19.28 8.61
N ASP A 121 -7.50 -19.28 7.78
CA ASP A 121 -7.21 -18.18 6.87
C ASP A 121 -8.40 -17.88 5.93
N PHE A 122 -9.01 -18.94 5.36
CA PHE A 122 -10.18 -18.80 4.51
C PHE A 122 -11.38 -18.13 5.21
N ARG A 123 -11.66 -18.48 6.46
CA ARG A 123 -12.74 -17.86 7.23
C ARG A 123 -12.47 -16.38 7.53
N LEU A 124 -11.20 -16.01 7.65
CA LEU A 124 -10.79 -14.65 7.98
C LEU A 124 -10.64 -13.74 6.76
N LEU A 125 -10.73 -14.27 5.54
CA LEU A 125 -10.58 -13.48 4.29
C LEU A 125 -11.39 -12.17 4.23
N PRO A 126 -12.64 -12.10 4.77
CA PRO A 126 -13.37 -10.83 4.77
C PRO A 126 -12.74 -9.73 5.63
N PHE A 127 -11.87 -10.09 6.57
CA PHE A 127 -11.31 -9.16 7.57
C PHE A 127 -9.79 -8.99 7.46
N THR A 128 -9.10 -9.97 6.89
CA THR A 128 -7.64 -9.96 6.76
C THR A 128 -7.20 -10.73 5.52
N PHE A 129 -5.92 -10.62 5.17
CA PHE A 129 -5.30 -11.41 4.11
C PHE A 129 -4.74 -12.73 4.70
N PRO A 130 -4.52 -13.76 3.85
CA PRO A 130 -3.92 -15.03 4.28
C PRO A 130 -2.56 -14.82 4.94
N SER A 131 -2.22 -15.65 5.91
CA SER A 131 -0.99 -15.55 6.69
C SER A 131 0.28 -15.56 5.83
N MET A 132 0.27 -16.30 4.70
CA MET A 132 1.36 -16.38 3.74
C MET A 132 1.35 -15.26 2.68
N ALA A 133 0.39 -14.35 2.73
CA ALA A 133 0.18 -13.30 1.71
C ALA A 133 0.29 -11.89 2.30
N GLY A 134 1.25 -11.67 3.19
CA GLY A 134 1.47 -10.37 3.83
C GLY A 134 1.59 -9.20 2.84
N HIS A 135 2.14 -9.43 1.65
CA HIS A 135 2.26 -8.41 0.60
C HIS A 135 0.91 -7.91 0.05
N LEU A 136 -0.20 -8.63 0.26
CA LEU A 136 -1.53 -8.19 -0.17
C LEU A 136 -2.11 -7.05 0.68
N TRP A 137 -1.47 -6.67 1.78
CA TRP A 137 -1.91 -5.57 2.65
C TRP A 137 -2.15 -4.27 1.88
N PHE A 138 -1.38 -4.02 0.82
CA PHE A 138 -1.49 -2.84 -0.03
C PHE A 138 -2.86 -2.68 -0.71
N MET A 139 -3.56 -3.78 -0.95
CA MET A 139 -4.86 -3.75 -1.63
C MET A 139 -5.93 -3.03 -0.81
N TYR A 140 -5.85 -3.05 0.53
CA TYR A 140 -6.81 -2.33 1.38
C TYR A 140 -6.69 -0.80 1.25
N PRO A 141 -5.50 -0.19 1.40
CA PRO A 141 -5.33 1.23 1.10
C PRO A 141 -5.74 1.61 -0.32
N LEU A 142 -5.48 0.77 -1.33
CA LEU A 142 -5.88 1.02 -2.70
C LEU A 142 -7.41 1.02 -2.87
N ILE A 143 -8.11 0.07 -2.26
CA ILE A 143 -9.57 0.02 -2.25
C ILE A 143 -10.13 1.26 -1.53
N SER A 144 -9.57 1.62 -0.37
CA SER A 144 -9.94 2.81 0.37
C SER A 144 -9.77 4.09 -0.45
N LEU A 145 -8.66 4.20 -1.19
CA LEU A 145 -8.42 5.31 -2.12
C LEU A 145 -9.54 5.40 -3.17
N TYR A 146 -9.92 4.28 -3.77
CA TYR A 146 -10.99 4.27 -4.78
C TYR A 146 -12.37 4.61 -4.20
N LEU A 147 -12.64 4.27 -2.95
CA LEU A 147 -13.87 4.67 -2.28
C LEU A 147 -13.92 6.19 -2.03
N ILE A 148 -12.79 6.79 -1.68
CA ILE A 148 -12.70 8.20 -1.33
C ILE A 148 -12.70 9.11 -2.57
N ILE A 149 -12.08 8.71 -3.68
CA ILE A 149 -11.88 9.54 -4.87
C ILE A 149 -13.17 10.21 -5.37
N PRO A 150 -14.30 9.51 -5.60
CA PRO A 150 -15.52 10.17 -6.10
C PRO A 150 -16.15 11.11 -5.09
N VAL A 151 -15.92 10.88 -3.78
CA VAL A 151 -16.44 11.74 -2.70
C VAL A 151 -15.68 13.05 -2.65
N VAL A 152 -14.34 13.00 -2.82
CA VAL A 152 -13.46 14.18 -2.73
C VAL A 152 -13.41 14.98 -4.03
N SER A 153 -13.65 14.33 -5.18
CA SER A 153 -13.56 14.96 -6.52
C SER A 153 -14.39 16.23 -6.65
N PRO A 154 -15.67 16.30 -6.23
CA PRO A 154 -16.48 17.52 -6.34
C PRO A 154 -15.95 18.68 -5.49
N TRP A 155 -15.31 18.37 -4.37
CA TRP A 155 -14.64 19.38 -3.55
C TRP A 155 -13.40 19.91 -4.25
N LEU A 156 -12.55 19.02 -4.79
CA LEU A 156 -11.33 19.42 -5.49
C LEU A 156 -11.60 20.27 -6.74
N GLU A 157 -12.72 20.02 -7.45
CA GLU A 157 -13.10 20.82 -8.62
C GLU A 157 -13.48 22.27 -8.24
N ARG A 158 -13.91 22.51 -7.01
CA ARG A 158 -14.40 23.81 -6.52
C ARG A 158 -13.43 24.50 -5.58
N ALA A 159 -12.49 23.75 -5.02
CA ALA A 159 -11.57 24.25 -4.01
C ALA A 159 -10.66 25.35 -4.58
N SER A 160 -10.53 26.40 -3.82
CA SER A 160 -9.53 27.44 -4.11
C SER A 160 -8.13 26.96 -3.71
N ALA A 161 -7.11 27.53 -4.33
CA ALA A 161 -5.72 27.23 -3.97
C ALA A 161 -5.39 27.49 -2.48
N LYS A 162 -6.16 28.33 -1.79
CA LYS A 162 -6.02 28.58 -0.34
C LYS A 162 -6.56 27.37 0.45
N GLU A 163 -7.72 26.85 0.08
CA GLU A 163 -8.35 25.69 0.74
C GLU A 163 -7.52 24.43 0.53
N GLU A 164 -7.02 24.20 -0.67
CA GLU A 164 -6.10 23.08 -0.95
C GLU A 164 -4.82 23.17 -0.10
N ARG A 165 -4.21 24.36 -0.03
CA ARG A 165 -3.02 24.59 0.80
C ARG A 165 -3.30 24.38 2.28
N LEU A 166 -4.43 24.89 2.77
CA LEU A 166 -4.84 24.71 4.16
C LEU A 166 -5.04 23.23 4.48
N PHE A 167 -5.75 22.50 3.61
CA PHE A 167 -5.91 21.05 3.73
C PHE A 167 -4.57 20.33 3.80
N LEU A 168 -3.64 20.64 2.91
CA LEU A 168 -2.30 20.04 2.91
C LEU A 168 -1.53 20.33 4.20
N ILE A 169 -1.63 21.56 4.73
CA ILE A 169 -0.99 21.93 6.00
C ILE A 169 -1.56 21.07 7.13
N PHE A 170 -2.88 21.00 7.26
CA PHE A 170 -3.51 20.18 8.31
C PHE A 170 -3.21 18.70 8.14
N PHE A 171 -3.19 18.19 6.91
CA PHE A 171 -2.80 16.82 6.65
C PHE A 171 -1.36 16.55 7.09
N MET A 172 -0.42 17.40 6.74
CA MET A 172 0.98 17.30 7.16
C MET A 172 1.13 17.38 8.68
N LEU A 173 0.41 18.30 9.34
CA LEU A 173 0.40 18.41 10.79
C LEU A 173 -0.16 17.14 11.44
N SER A 174 -1.24 16.58 10.90
CA SER A 174 -1.83 15.34 11.44
C SER A 174 -0.90 14.14 11.33
N THR A 175 -0.08 14.05 10.28
CA THR A 175 0.91 12.98 10.12
C THR A 175 2.09 13.12 11.10
N LEU A 176 2.34 14.31 11.63
CA LEU A 176 3.38 14.52 12.65
C LEU A 176 2.92 14.11 14.06
N VAL A 177 1.61 14.07 14.34
CA VAL A 177 1.08 13.74 15.66
C VAL A 177 1.54 12.38 16.18
N PRO A 178 1.45 11.26 15.43
CA PRO A 178 1.94 9.96 15.90
C PRO A 178 3.45 9.94 16.17
N TRP A 179 4.20 10.73 15.41
CA TRP A 179 5.63 10.86 15.61
C TRP A 179 5.96 11.66 16.86
N LEU A 180 5.27 12.78 17.08
CA LEU A 180 5.39 13.61 18.28
C LEU A 180 4.99 12.84 19.55
N THR A 181 3.89 12.09 19.50
CA THR A 181 3.47 11.27 20.64
C THR A 181 4.50 10.20 20.99
N ARG A 182 5.14 9.58 20.01
CA ARG A 182 6.26 8.65 20.23
C ARG A 182 7.45 9.33 20.89
N PHE A 183 7.82 10.51 20.40
CA PHE A 183 8.94 11.29 20.96
C PHE A 183 8.65 11.75 22.38
N VAL A 184 7.45 12.25 22.65
CA VAL A 184 7.02 12.69 23.99
C VAL A 184 6.91 11.49 24.95
N SER A 185 6.33 10.38 24.51
CA SER A 185 6.20 9.20 25.38
C SER A 185 7.55 8.56 25.73
N SER A 186 8.50 8.53 24.79
CA SER A 186 9.85 8.01 25.06
C SER A 186 10.61 8.86 26.10
N ASN A 187 10.34 10.16 26.16
CA ASN A 187 10.98 11.07 27.11
C ASN A 187 10.27 11.15 28.47
N LEU A 188 8.95 10.86 28.52
CA LEU A 188 8.16 10.96 29.75
C LEU A 188 8.03 9.63 30.51
N TRP A 189 8.11 8.48 29.81
CA TRP A 189 7.83 7.15 30.40
C TRP A 189 9.02 6.20 30.32
N GLY A 190 10.26 6.70 30.20
CA GLY A 190 11.47 5.89 30.24
C GLY A 190 11.26 4.44 29.80
N THR A 191 11.52 4.14 28.51
CA THR A 191 11.77 2.80 27.97
C THR A 191 11.06 1.64 28.67
N CYS A 192 9.80 1.45 28.37
CA CYS A 192 9.14 0.15 28.52
C CYS A 192 8.37 -0.14 27.21
N PHE A 193 9.09 -0.64 26.22
CA PHE A 193 8.58 -1.58 25.19
C PHE A 193 9.78 -2.15 24.42
#